data_2fdcc365b1fab547fcbb4a6f2ed9a267
#
_entry.id   2fdcc365b1fab547fcbb4a6f2ed9a267
#
_cell.length_a   1.000
_cell.length_b   1.000
_cell.length_c   1.000
_cell.angle_alpha   90.00
_cell.angle_beta   90.00
_cell.angle_gamma   90.00
#
_symmetry.space_group_name_H-M   'P 1'
#
loop_
_entity.id
_entity.type
_entity.pdbx_description
1 polymer ?
#
loop_
_entity_poly.entity_id
_entity_poly.type
_entity_poly.pdbx_seq_one_letter_code
_entity_poly.pdbx_strand_id
1 'polypeptide(L)'
;MARFATWLAANRLRRVVFIAAFFPIIGLGLLSAATVVMDAQLRGPRDTAQDCLMALAILAGIALLTGSDVMLLGVSAALSWLLWLLLGSLAGRAGSLTLAVQAAVLLALVGMAVFIGLVDDPVAYWSEMLETAYANFAEQGFDVSGEVDVAAQAALMSGVVVAGSLTSSIVALLLGSSWASAVQGGSYGEQFRSLRLGYFIGGLAALAGLASIFGLQLSGLLLVFGAAFMFQGMAVTAWWSHRRNWPRGWWVGLCILPALLVDLAVVIGVLFAAIGFIDNWYGLRRSFDRT
;
A
#
# COMPACT_ATOMS: atom_id res chain seq x y z
N MET A 1 5.95 5.45 -19.87
CA MET A 1 5.78 4.27 -18.99
C MET A 1 5.81 2.96 -19.79
N ALA A 2 5.08 2.79 -20.88
CA ALA A 2 5.06 1.53 -21.66
C ALA A 2 6.46 1.05 -22.09
N ARG A 3 7.30 1.93 -22.66
CA ARG A 3 8.68 1.57 -23.07
C ARG A 3 9.54 1.05 -21.91
N PHE A 4 9.41 1.64 -20.74
CA PHE A 4 10.12 1.21 -19.53
C PHE A 4 9.64 -0.18 -19.09
N ALA A 5 8.35 -0.39 -18.97
CA ALA A 5 7.76 -1.68 -18.58
C ALA A 5 8.17 -2.80 -19.56
N THR A 6 8.10 -2.55 -20.86
CA THR A 6 8.55 -3.49 -21.90
C THR A 6 10.06 -3.78 -21.80
N TRP A 7 10.89 -2.74 -21.59
CA TRP A 7 12.32 -2.90 -21.40
C TRP A 7 12.67 -3.76 -20.17
N LEU A 8 11.94 -3.54 -19.06
CA LEU A 8 12.14 -4.30 -17.82
C LEU A 8 11.66 -5.74 -17.98
N ALA A 9 10.49 -5.95 -18.60
CA ALA A 9 9.91 -7.27 -18.82
C ALA A 9 10.74 -8.14 -19.77
N ALA A 10 11.47 -7.54 -20.70
CA ALA A 10 12.19 -8.26 -21.77
C ALA A 10 13.38 -9.11 -21.28
N ASN A 11 13.98 -8.79 -20.12
CA ASN A 11 15.20 -9.48 -19.68
C ASN A 11 15.10 -9.86 -18.18
N ARG A 12 15.36 -11.14 -17.88
CA ARG A 12 15.34 -11.67 -16.51
C ARG A 12 16.31 -10.95 -15.59
N LEU A 13 17.56 -10.78 -16.05
CA LEU A 13 18.59 -10.13 -15.22
C LEU A 13 18.21 -8.71 -14.82
N ARG A 14 17.60 -7.94 -15.74
CA ARG A 14 17.14 -6.58 -15.43
C ARG A 14 16.09 -6.59 -14.31
N ARG A 15 15.12 -7.51 -14.35
CA ARG A 15 14.09 -7.63 -13.30
C ARG A 15 14.71 -7.99 -11.97
N VAL A 16 15.56 -9.03 -11.95
CA VAL A 16 16.21 -9.50 -10.72
C VAL A 16 17.05 -8.40 -10.08
N VAL A 17 17.89 -7.73 -10.87
CA VAL A 17 18.72 -6.61 -10.38
C VAL A 17 17.83 -5.45 -9.92
N PHE A 18 16.76 -5.13 -10.65
CA PHE A 18 15.85 -4.06 -10.30
C PHE A 18 15.10 -4.36 -8.98
N ILE A 19 14.62 -5.59 -8.80
CA ILE A 19 13.98 -6.03 -7.56
C ILE A 19 14.96 -5.90 -6.38
N ALA A 20 16.19 -6.40 -6.51
CA ALA A 20 17.19 -6.37 -5.44
C ALA A 20 17.67 -4.96 -5.13
N ALA A 21 18.04 -4.16 -6.14
CA ALA A 21 18.68 -2.87 -5.96
C ALA A 21 17.75 -1.81 -5.36
N PHE A 22 16.47 -1.82 -5.74
CA PHE A 22 15.51 -0.80 -5.26
C PHE A 22 14.86 -1.15 -3.93
N PHE A 23 14.91 -2.39 -3.47
CA PHE A 23 14.30 -2.80 -2.21
C PHE A 23 14.82 -2.05 -0.98
N PRO A 24 16.15 -1.94 -0.75
CA PRO A 24 16.67 -1.31 0.47
C PRO A 24 16.62 0.23 0.44
N ILE A 25 16.29 0.84 -0.69
CA ILE A 25 16.28 2.29 -0.83
C ILE A 25 14.93 2.84 -0.40
N ILE A 26 14.93 3.66 0.65
CA ILE A 26 13.72 4.29 1.19
C ILE A 26 12.98 5.05 0.07
N GLY A 27 11.67 4.79 -0.05
CA GLY A 27 10.82 5.38 -1.10
C GLY A 27 10.90 4.68 -2.46
N LEU A 28 12.03 4.06 -2.82
CA LEU A 28 12.18 3.32 -4.08
C LEU A 28 11.77 1.84 -3.98
N GLY A 29 11.61 1.30 -2.78
CA GLY A 29 11.10 -0.05 -2.56
C GLY A 29 9.78 -0.35 -3.24
N LEU A 30 8.94 0.69 -3.47
CA LEU A 30 7.72 0.58 -4.28
C LEU A 30 7.97 0.16 -5.72
N LEU A 31 9.12 0.50 -6.30
CA LEU A 31 9.49 0.10 -7.67
C LEU A 31 9.88 -1.39 -7.70
N SER A 32 10.59 -1.87 -6.66
CA SER A 32 10.84 -3.30 -6.45
C SER A 32 9.52 -4.07 -6.36
N ALA A 33 8.61 -3.62 -5.51
CA ALA A 33 7.28 -4.18 -5.30
C ALA A 33 6.46 -4.24 -6.61
N ALA A 34 6.39 -3.12 -7.33
CA ALA A 34 5.69 -3.03 -8.62
C ALA A 34 6.28 -3.98 -9.67
N THR A 35 7.59 -4.19 -9.64
CA THR A 35 8.26 -5.15 -10.54
C THR A 35 7.84 -6.60 -10.23
N VAL A 36 7.80 -6.97 -8.94
CA VAL A 36 7.32 -8.30 -8.50
C VAL A 36 5.87 -8.51 -8.92
N VAL A 37 5.00 -7.51 -8.70
CA VAL A 37 3.59 -7.57 -9.10
C VAL A 37 3.44 -7.70 -10.62
N MET A 38 4.15 -6.87 -11.40
CA MET A 38 4.15 -6.94 -12.86
C MET A 38 4.58 -8.33 -13.35
N ASP A 39 5.68 -8.84 -12.82
CA ASP A 39 6.25 -10.12 -13.21
C ASP A 39 5.31 -11.28 -12.89
N ALA A 40 4.69 -11.26 -11.71
CA ALA A 40 3.70 -12.25 -11.29
C ALA A 40 2.47 -12.30 -12.21
N GLN A 41 2.04 -11.15 -12.74
CA GLN A 41 0.93 -11.06 -13.69
C GLN A 41 1.32 -11.50 -15.10
N LEU A 42 2.56 -11.23 -15.54
CA LEU A 42 3.02 -11.55 -16.90
C LEU A 42 3.45 -13.00 -17.05
N ARG A 43 4.14 -13.57 -16.06
CA ARG A 43 4.79 -14.87 -16.15
C ARG A 43 4.32 -15.89 -15.12
N GLY A 44 3.53 -15.43 -14.16
CA GLY A 44 3.00 -16.28 -13.11
C GLY A 44 3.90 -16.42 -11.88
N PRO A 45 3.37 -17.02 -10.80
CA PRO A 45 4.00 -17.01 -9.48
C PRO A 45 5.31 -17.81 -9.42
N ARG A 46 5.44 -18.90 -10.20
CA ARG A 46 6.60 -19.77 -10.13
C ARG A 46 7.86 -19.07 -10.66
N ASP A 47 7.76 -18.44 -11.81
CA ASP A 47 8.89 -17.75 -12.44
C ASP A 47 9.28 -16.51 -11.64
N THR A 48 8.29 -15.78 -11.14
CA THR A 48 8.51 -14.62 -10.27
C THR A 48 9.15 -15.00 -8.94
N ALA A 49 8.74 -16.13 -8.33
CA ALA A 49 9.39 -16.64 -7.11
C ALA A 49 10.87 -16.96 -7.34
N GLN A 50 11.21 -17.54 -8.49
CA GLN A 50 12.62 -17.76 -8.85
C GLN A 50 13.39 -16.44 -9.00
N ASP A 51 12.79 -15.42 -9.62
CA ASP A 51 13.42 -14.11 -9.76
C ASP A 51 13.60 -13.44 -8.39
N CYS A 52 12.63 -13.57 -7.47
CA CYS A 52 12.76 -13.10 -6.09
C CYS A 52 13.87 -13.85 -5.32
N LEU A 53 14.00 -15.16 -5.47
CA LEU A 53 15.09 -15.93 -4.85
C LEU A 53 16.47 -15.49 -5.36
N MET A 54 16.60 -15.24 -6.66
CA MET A 54 17.84 -14.69 -7.22
C MET A 54 18.12 -13.27 -6.71
N ALA A 55 17.09 -12.44 -6.61
CA ALA A 55 17.19 -11.10 -6.04
C ALA A 55 17.59 -11.14 -4.56
N LEU A 56 17.09 -12.12 -3.79
CA LEU A 56 17.48 -12.33 -2.40
C LEU A 56 18.97 -12.67 -2.26
N ALA A 57 19.50 -13.51 -3.14
CA ALA A 57 20.93 -13.82 -3.16
C ALA A 57 21.79 -12.59 -3.45
N ILE A 58 21.37 -11.74 -4.41
CA ILE A 58 22.04 -10.46 -4.69
C ILE A 58 21.97 -9.53 -3.48
N LEU A 59 20.79 -9.40 -2.86
CA LEU A 59 20.58 -8.55 -1.68
C LEU A 59 21.44 -9.00 -0.50
N ALA A 60 21.53 -10.31 -0.26
CA ALA A 60 22.42 -10.87 0.77
C ALA A 60 23.90 -10.54 0.49
N GLY A 61 24.34 -10.62 -0.77
CA GLY A 61 25.67 -10.19 -1.18
C GLY A 61 25.94 -8.71 -0.92
N ILE A 62 24.96 -7.84 -1.23
CA ILE A 62 25.03 -6.39 -0.95
C ILE A 62 25.13 -6.16 0.57
N ALA A 63 24.28 -6.83 1.36
CA ALA A 63 24.26 -6.69 2.81
C ALA A 63 25.61 -7.08 3.45
N LEU A 64 26.23 -8.19 2.98
CA LEU A 64 27.56 -8.60 3.42
C LEU A 64 28.64 -7.57 3.09
N LEU A 65 28.58 -6.95 1.92
CA LEU A 65 29.55 -5.95 1.49
C LEU A 65 29.39 -4.61 2.24
N THR A 66 28.16 -4.25 2.63
CA THR A 66 27.87 -2.99 3.34
C THR A 66 27.90 -3.14 4.86
N GLY A 67 28.09 -4.34 5.39
CA GLY A 67 28.02 -4.60 6.83
C GLY A 67 26.61 -4.50 7.42
N SER A 68 25.58 -4.53 6.57
CA SER A 68 24.18 -4.52 7.00
C SER A 68 23.76 -5.89 7.57
N ASP A 69 22.75 -5.90 8.45
CA ASP A 69 22.20 -7.16 8.96
C ASP A 69 21.52 -7.95 7.83
N VAL A 70 22.22 -9.01 7.39
CA VAL A 70 21.78 -9.90 6.30
C VAL A 70 20.47 -10.58 6.65
N MET A 71 20.30 -11.00 7.92
CA MET A 71 19.11 -11.74 8.35
C MET A 71 17.88 -10.83 8.37
N LEU A 72 18.00 -9.66 8.98
CA LEU A 72 16.93 -8.68 9.06
C LEU A 72 16.49 -8.22 7.66
N LEU A 73 17.47 -7.84 6.82
CA LEU A 73 17.20 -7.39 5.45
C LEU A 73 16.62 -8.52 4.57
N GLY A 74 17.17 -9.72 4.70
CA GLY A 74 16.73 -10.89 3.95
C GLY A 74 15.32 -11.35 4.30
N VAL A 75 14.99 -11.43 5.60
CA VAL A 75 13.64 -11.80 6.06
C VAL A 75 12.62 -10.74 5.66
N SER A 76 12.96 -9.46 5.84
CA SER A 76 12.08 -8.34 5.43
C SER A 76 11.79 -8.37 3.93
N ALA A 77 12.80 -8.60 3.11
CA ALA A 77 12.65 -8.72 1.66
C ALA A 77 11.80 -9.93 1.27
N ALA A 78 12.08 -11.11 1.85
CA ALA A 78 11.36 -12.34 1.55
C ALA A 78 9.88 -12.23 1.87
N LEU A 79 9.51 -11.71 3.05
CA LEU A 79 8.12 -11.53 3.46
C LEU A 79 7.41 -10.49 2.57
N SER A 80 8.06 -9.36 2.28
CA SER A 80 7.50 -8.32 1.42
C SER A 80 7.28 -8.83 0.00
N TRP A 81 8.28 -9.48 -0.60
CA TRP A 81 8.16 -10.03 -1.95
C TRP A 81 7.14 -11.15 -2.03
N LEU A 82 7.02 -11.99 -0.99
CA LEU A 82 5.98 -13.02 -0.91
C LEU A 82 4.58 -12.38 -0.95
N LEU A 83 4.35 -11.34 -0.16
CA LEU A 83 3.08 -10.62 -0.16
C LEU A 83 2.76 -10.05 -1.56
N TRP A 84 3.71 -9.35 -2.19
CA TRP A 84 3.50 -8.75 -3.51
C TRP A 84 3.37 -9.77 -4.62
N LEU A 85 4.08 -10.90 -4.52
CA LEU A 85 3.90 -12.05 -5.41
C LEU A 85 2.51 -12.67 -5.29
N LEU A 86 1.99 -12.84 -4.07
CA LEU A 86 0.65 -13.36 -3.83
C LEU A 86 -0.42 -12.41 -4.40
N LEU A 87 -0.33 -11.11 -4.10
CA LEU A 87 -1.27 -10.11 -4.59
C LEU A 87 -1.21 -9.96 -6.12
N GLY A 88 0.00 -9.91 -6.70
CA GLY A 88 0.20 -9.86 -8.15
C GLY A 88 -0.33 -11.09 -8.86
N SER A 89 -0.09 -12.28 -8.31
CA SER A 89 -0.60 -13.55 -8.83
C SER A 89 -2.12 -13.65 -8.77
N LEU A 90 -2.71 -13.14 -7.68
CA LEU A 90 -4.17 -13.10 -7.52
C LEU A 90 -4.78 -12.16 -8.56
N ALA A 91 -4.24 -10.94 -8.73
CA ALA A 91 -4.69 -10.00 -9.74
C ALA A 91 -4.58 -10.57 -11.17
N GLY A 92 -3.47 -11.24 -11.49
CA GLY A 92 -3.23 -11.85 -12.80
C GLY A 92 -4.15 -13.02 -13.09
N ARG A 93 -4.31 -13.95 -12.13
CA ARG A 93 -5.15 -15.16 -12.32
C ARG A 93 -6.64 -14.85 -12.34
N ALA A 94 -7.08 -13.98 -11.45
CA ALA A 94 -8.49 -13.59 -11.37
C ALA A 94 -8.89 -12.55 -12.42
N GLY A 95 -7.93 -11.90 -13.08
CA GLY A 95 -8.18 -10.77 -13.97
C GLY A 95 -8.86 -9.58 -13.25
N SER A 96 -8.73 -9.51 -11.93
CA SER A 96 -9.47 -8.58 -11.08
C SER A 96 -8.56 -7.87 -10.09
N LEU A 97 -8.31 -6.60 -10.35
CA LEU A 97 -7.61 -5.72 -9.42
C LEU A 97 -8.39 -5.55 -8.10
N THR A 98 -9.71 -5.50 -8.18
CA THR A 98 -10.59 -5.41 -7.01
C THR A 98 -10.36 -6.55 -6.02
N LEU A 99 -10.31 -7.80 -6.51
CA LEU A 99 -10.10 -8.96 -5.64
C LEU A 99 -8.72 -8.92 -4.95
N ALA A 100 -7.68 -8.49 -5.67
CA ALA A 100 -6.34 -8.36 -5.10
C ALA A 100 -6.27 -7.26 -4.02
N VAL A 101 -6.96 -6.12 -4.23
CA VAL A 101 -7.04 -5.06 -3.21
C VAL A 101 -7.86 -5.52 -2.00
N GLN A 102 -8.97 -6.21 -2.20
CA GLN A 102 -9.74 -6.81 -1.09
C GLN A 102 -8.89 -7.78 -0.28
N ALA A 103 -8.11 -8.64 -0.95
CA ALA A 103 -7.19 -9.56 -0.29
C ALA A 103 -6.10 -8.81 0.49
N ALA A 104 -5.54 -7.72 -0.06
CA ALA A 104 -4.56 -6.89 0.64
C ALA A 104 -5.14 -6.29 1.93
N VAL A 105 -6.38 -5.78 1.88
CA VAL A 105 -7.07 -5.25 3.07
C VAL A 105 -7.28 -6.34 4.12
N LEU A 106 -7.77 -7.51 3.73
CA LEU A 106 -7.99 -8.61 4.66
C LEU A 106 -6.68 -9.13 5.28
N LEU A 107 -5.60 -9.22 4.49
CA LEU A 107 -4.28 -9.58 4.99
C LEU A 107 -3.73 -8.54 5.97
N ALA A 108 -3.94 -7.25 5.71
CA ALA A 108 -3.56 -6.17 6.62
C ALA A 108 -4.32 -6.28 7.95
N LEU A 109 -5.63 -6.54 7.92
CA LEU A 109 -6.45 -6.73 9.13
C LEU A 109 -6.02 -7.98 9.91
N VAL A 110 -5.74 -9.09 9.23
CA VAL A 110 -5.22 -10.31 9.87
C VAL A 110 -3.83 -10.04 10.46
N GLY A 111 -2.93 -9.37 9.73
CA GLY A 111 -1.62 -9.00 10.24
C GLY A 111 -1.69 -8.13 11.50
N MET A 112 -2.60 -7.15 11.52
CA MET A 112 -2.85 -6.32 12.70
C MET A 112 -3.38 -7.16 13.88
N ALA A 113 -4.34 -8.05 13.63
CA ALA A 113 -4.89 -8.92 14.68
C ALA A 113 -3.84 -9.88 15.24
N VAL A 114 -2.99 -10.45 14.39
CA VAL A 114 -1.86 -11.30 14.78
C VAL A 114 -0.86 -10.52 15.63
N PHE A 115 -0.49 -9.31 15.22
CA PHE A 115 0.43 -8.47 15.99
C PHE A 115 -0.14 -8.16 17.39
N ILE A 116 -1.38 -7.70 17.47
CA ILE A 116 -2.06 -7.42 18.76
C ILE A 116 -2.19 -8.68 19.63
N GLY A 117 -2.38 -9.85 19.01
CA GLY A 117 -2.49 -11.11 19.73
C GLY A 117 -1.16 -11.71 20.22
N LEU A 118 -0.03 -11.33 19.59
CA LEU A 118 1.31 -11.81 19.94
C LEU A 118 2.06 -10.86 20.89
N VAL A 119 1.73 -9.58 20.90
CA VAL A 119 2.35 -8.55 21.73
C VAL A 119 1.45 -8.28 22.93
N ASP A 120 1.92 -8.58 24.14
CA ASP A 120 1.13 -8.45 25.38
C ASP A 120 0.62 -7.02 25.59
N ASP A 121 1.47 -6.01 25.35
CA ASP A 121 1.11 -4.59 25.40
C ASP A 121 1.66 -3.85 24.18
N PRO A 122 0.85 -3.71 23.10
CA PRO A 122 1.24 -2.97 21.91
C PRO A 122 1.58 -1.49 22.17
N VAL A 123 0.92 -0.86 23.15
CA VAL A 123 1.18 0.57 23.44
C VAL A 123 2.55 0.72 24.11
N ALA A 124 2.87 -0.12 25.09
CA ALA A 124 4.18 -0.11 25.73
C ALA A 124 5.30 -0.42 24.72
N TYR A 125 5.10 -1.42 23.84
CA TYR A 125 6.03 -1.76 22.76
C TYR A 125 6.34 -0.55 21.85
N TRP A 126 5.31 0.15 21.40
CA TRP A 126 5.50 1.32 20.54
C TRP A 126 6.05 2.53 21.29
N SER A 127 5.70 2.70 22.59
CA SER A 127 6.26 3.78 23.41
C SER A 127 7.77 3.67 23.53
N GLU A 128 8.31 2.49 23.83
CA GLU A 128 9.74 2.22 23.91
C GLU A 128 10.45 2.50 22.58
N MET A 129 9.84 2.08 21.46
CA MET A 129 10.40 2.37 20.13
C MET A 129 10.41 3.86 19.80
N LEU A 130 9.35 4.59 20.14
CA LEU A 130 9.26 6.03 19.89
C LEU A 130 10.24 6.80 20.77
N GLU A 131 10.35 6.47 22.05
CA GLU A 131 11.31 7.10 22.95
C GLU A 131 12.76 6.92 22.46
N THR A 132 13.09 5.69 22.02
CA THR A 132 14.40 5.40 21.42
C THR A 132 14.63 6.23 20.16
N ALA A 133 13.63 6.34 19.29
CA ALA A 133 13.72 7.12 18.06
C ALA A 133 13.92 8.62 18.36
N TYR A 134 13.15 9.16 19.31
CA TYR A 134 13.29 10.56 19.74
C TYR A 134 14.64 10.85 20.37
N ALA A 135 15.17 9.95 21.21
CA ALA A 135 16.52 10.09 21.77
C ALA A 135 17.58 10.15 20.65
N ASN A 136 17.50 9.28 19.65
CA ASN A 136 18.40 9.28 18.51
C ASN A 136 18.29 10.59 17.67
N PHE A 137 17.10 11.15 17.50
CA PHE A 137 16.92 12.43 16.81
C PHE A 137 17.51 13.58 17.62
N ALA A 138 17.31 13.59 18.94
CA ALA A 138 17.88 14.60 19.82
C ALA A 138 19.42 14.57 19.80
N GLU A 139 20.03 13.38 19.79
CA GLU A 139 21.51 13.23 19.65
C GLU A 139 22.03 13.76 18.31
N GLN A 140 21.21 13.71 17.26
CA GLN A 140 21.54 14.28 15.94
C GLN A 140 21.28 15.80 15.86
N GLY A 141 20.84 16.42 16.95
CA GLY A 141 20.59 17.87 17.04
C GLY A 141 19.23 18.34 16.53
N PHE A 142 18.29 17.40 16.29
CA PHE A 142 16.92 17.77 16.00
C PHE A 142 16.18 18.08 17.31
N ASP A 143 15.57 19.25 17.39
CA ASP A 143 14.73 19.61 18.53
C ASP A 143 13.39 18.87 18.43
N VAL A 144 13.25 17.82 19.25
CA VAL A 144 12.02 17.03 19.39
C VAL A 144 11.28 17.37 20.70
N SER A 145 11.65 18.47 21.38
CA SER A 145 11.16 18.88 22.70
C SER A 145 9.76 19.52 22.68
N GLY A 146 9.05 19.53 21.53
CA GLY A 146 7.64 19.85 21.51
C GLY A 146 6.85 18.94 22.46
N GLU A 147 5.70 19.39 22.98
CA GLU A 147 4.78 18.58 23.80
C GLU A 147 4.24 17.39 22.99
N VAL A 148 5.08 16.36 22.86
CA VAL A 148 4.72 15.12 22.15
C VAL A 148 4.16 14.15 23.18
N ASP A 149 2.87 13.88 23.11
CA ASP A 149 2.24 12.81 23.88
C ASP A 149 2.62 11.45 23.24
N VAL A 150 3.74 10.87 23.73
CA VAL A 150 4.27 9.59 23.27
C VAL A 150 3.24 8.47 23.42
N ALA A 151 2.45 8.46 24.51
CA ALA A 151 1.46 7.44 24.76
C ALA A 151 0.30 7.51 23.76
N ALA A 152 -0.17 8.72 23.45
CA ALA A 152 -1.21 8.91 22.43
C ALA A 152 -0.71 8.52 21.03
N GLN A 153 0.55 8.82 20.69
CA GLN A 153 1.15 8.38 19.43
C GLN A 153 1.31 6.85 19.40
N ALA A 154 1.83 6.25 20.45
CA ALA A 154 2.03 4.80 20.55
C ALA A 154 0.71 4.03 20.36
N ALA A 155 -0.39 4.54 20.90
CA ALA A 155 -1.71 3.94 20.74
C ALA A 155 -2.19 3.87 19.28
N LEU A 156 -1.70 4.77 18.41
CA LEU A 156 -2.03 4.80 16.98
C LEU A 156 -1.03 4.03 16.11
N MET A 157 0.19 3.74 16.61
CA MET A 157 1.30 3.26 15.79
C MET A 157 1.02 1.94 15.08
N SER A 158 0.37 0.97 15.74
CA SER A 158 -0.02 -0.28 15.06
C SER A 158 -0.88 -0.01 13.83
N GLY A 159 -1.85 0.90 13.95
CA GLY A 159 -2.70 1.32 12.84
C GLY A 159 -1.94 2.07 11.75
N VAL A 160 -1.04 2.98 12.13
CA VAL A 160 -0.23 3.76 11.19
C VAL A 160 0.68 2.84 10.37
N VAL A 161 1.38 1.91 11.03
CA VAL A 161 2.28 0.96 10.35
C VAL A 161 1.51 0.04 9.40
N VAL A 162 0.37 -0.51 9.84
CA VAL A 162 -0.45 -1.39 9.00
C VAL A 162 -1.10 -0.61 7.85
N ALA A 163 -1.63 0.59 8.10
CA ALA A 163 -2.21 1.44 7.05
C ALA A 163 -1.15 1.88 6.03
N GLY A 164 0.06 2.23 6.48
CA GLY A 164 1.20 2.55 5.62
C GLY A 164 1.63 1.37 4.75
N SER A 165 1.73 0.17 5.35
CA SER A 165 2.06 -1.08 4.65
C SER A 165 0.98 -1.45 3.62
N LEU A 166 -0.31 -1.31 3.98
CA LEU A 166 -1.44 -1.51 3.08
C LEU A 166 -1.40 -0.52 1.92
N THR A 167 -1.20 0.77 2.22
CA THR A 167 -1.08 1.84 1.20
C THR A 167 0.04 1.52 0.22
N SER A 168 1.23 1.18 0.72
CA SER A 168 2.38 0.80 -0.10
C SER A 168 2.08 -0.43 -0.97
N SER A 169 1.41 -1.44 -0.40
CA SER A 169 1.04 -2.66 -1.13
C SER A 169 0.02 -2.39 -2.23
N ILE A 170 -0.99 -1.54 -1.97
CA ILE A 170 -1.97 -1.15 -2.98
C ILE A 170 -1.30 -0.31 -4.08
N VAL A 171 -0.45 0.66 -3.73
CA VAL A 171 0.29 1.46 -4.73
C VAL A 171 1.19 0.57 -5.59
N ALA A 172 1.91 -0.39 -4.99
CA ALA A 172 2.72 -1.37 -5.73
C ALA A 172 1.86 -2.23 -6.67
N LEU A 173 0.69 -2.68 -6.18
CA LEU A 173 -0.27 -3.44 -6.99
C LEU A 173 -0.81 -2.62 -8.17
N LEU A 174 -1.18 -1.36 -7.95
CA LEU A 174 -1.66 -0.46 -8.98
C LEU A 174 -0.57 -0.17 -10.03
N LEU A 175 0.64 0.14 -9.58
CA LEU A 175 1.76 0.45 -10.45
C LEU A 175 2.19 -0.77 -11.26
N GLY A 176 2.38 -1.93 -10.62
CA GLY A 176 2.75 -3.17 -11.28
C GLY A 176 1.69 -3.67 -12.28
N SER A 177 0.40 -3.56 -11.92
CA SER A 177 -0.70 -3.88 -12.84
C SER A 177 -0.77 -2.93 -14.04
N SER A 178 -0.48 -1.63 -13.82
CA SER A 178 -0.35 -0.66 -14.91
C SER A 178 0.78 -1.02 -15.87
N TRP A 179 1.93 -1.46 -15.35
CA TRP A 179 3.06 -1.90 -16.16
C TRP A 179 2.75 -3.20 -16.91
N ALA A 180 2.14 -4.18 -16.25
CA ALA A 180 1.72 -5.44 -16.89
C ALA A 180 0.73 -5.18 -18.03
N SER A 181 -0.29 -4.33 -17.79
CA SER A 181 -1.25 -3.91 -18.80
C SER A 181 -0.60 -3.16 -19.97
N ALA A 182 0.39 -2.33 -19.70
CA ALA A 182 1.15 -1.61 -20.75
C ALA A 182 1.96 -2.55 -21.66
N VAL A 183 2.41 -3.70 -21.13
CA VAL A 183 3.10 -4.75 -21.90
C VAL A 183 2.11 -5.60 -22.71
N GLN A 184 0.96 -5.96 -22.12
CA GLN A 184 -0.04 -6.85 -22.72
C GLN A 184 -1.06 -6.12 -23.62
N GLY A 185 -1.12 -4.79 -23.58
CA GLY A 185 -2.13 -4.01 -24.30
C GLY A 185 -3.51 -4.02 -23.62
N GLY A 186 -3.55 -4.21 -22.31
CA GLY A 186 -4.79 -4.33 -21.54
C GLY A 186 -5.42 -2.99 -21.11
N SER A 187 -6.61 -3.09 -20.47
CA SER A 187 -7.44 -1.95 -20.04
C SER A 187 -7.32 -1.66 -18.54
N TYR A 188 -6.09 -1.42 -18.04
CA TYR A 188 -5.84 -1.09 -16.63
C TYR A 188 -6.77 0.01 -16.07
N GLY A 189 -7.02 1.07 -16.87
CA GLY A 189 -7.86 2.18 -16.43
C GLY A 189 -9.29 1.76 -16.10
N GLU A 190 -9.87 0.78 -16.78
CA GLU A 190 -11.20 0.25 -16.50
C GLU A 190 -11.20 -0.56 -15.19
N GLN A 191 -10.19 -1.41 -15.00
CA GLN A 191 -10.04 -2.19 -13.76
C GLN A 191 -9.90 -1.28 -12.54
N PHE A 192 -9.11 -0.20 -12.64
CA PHE A 192 -8.98 0.76 -11.54
C PHE A 192 -10.30 1.49 -11.28
N ARG A 193 -10.97 2.01 -12.32
CA ARG A 193 -12.24 2.72 -12.18
C ARG A 193 -13.39 1.83 -11.68
N SER A 194 -13.28 0.51 -11.80
CA SER A 194 -14.26 -0.45 -11.26
C SER A 194 -13.96 -0.91 -9.83
N LEU A 195 -12.85 -0.45 -9.21
CA LEU A 195 -12.43 -0.85 -7.88
C LEU A 195 -13.54 -0.64 -6.85
N ARG A 196 -13.88 -1.69 -6.09
CA ARG A 196 -14.89 -1.67 -5.03
C ARG A 196 -14.52 -2.66 -3.93
N LEU A 197 -14.47 -2.20 -2.68
CA LEU A 197 -14.09 -3.04 -1.54
C LEU A 197 -15.19 -4.03 -1.14
N GLY A 198 -16.45 -3.74 -1.47
CA GLY A 198 -17.57 -4.63 -1.22
C GLY A 198 -18.19 -4.51 0.17
N TYR A 199 -19.36 -5.12 0.33
CA TYR A 199 -20.16 -4.98 1.53
C TYR A 199 -19.53 -5.63 2.78
N PHE A 200 -18.71 -6.66 2.61
CA PHE A 200 -18.05 -7.31 3.75
C PHE A 200 -17.04 -6.38 4.41
N ILE A 201 -16.10 -5.80 3.66
CA ILE A 201 -15.12 -4.84 4.19
C ILE A 201 -15.84 -3.56 4.67
N GLY A 202 -16.85 -3.10 3.94
CA GLY A 202 -17.69 -1.98 4.34
C GLY A 202 -18.40 -2.21 5.67
N GLY A 203 -18.94 -3.42 5.87
CA GLY A 203 -19.58 -3.83 7.11
C GLY A 203 -18.61 -3.84 8.31
N LEU A 204 -17.42 -4.41 8.12
CA LEU A 204 -16.37 -4.38 9.15
C LEU A 204 -15.96 -2.94 9.51
N ALA A 205 -15.79 -2.08 8.51
CA ALA A 205 -15.46 -0.67 8.76
C ALA A 205 -16.58 0.08 9.51
N ALA A 206 -17.85 -0.16 9.12
CA ALA A 206 -19.00 0.44 9.80
C ALA A 206 -19.12 -0.04 11.25
N LEU A 207 -18.90 -1.33 11.51
CA LEU A 207 -18.89 -1.90 12.86
C LEU A 207 -17.76 -1.32 13.71
N ALA A 208 -16.54 -1.18 13.14
CA ALA A 208 -15.41 -0.55 13.83
C ALA A 208 -15.70 0.91 14.17
N GLY A 209 -16.28 1.67 13.21
CA GLY A 209 -16.70 3.06 13.44
C GLY A 209 -17.76 3.19 14.53
N LEU A 210 -18.77 2.33 14.49
CA LEU A 210 -19.82 2.31 15.50
C LEU A 210 -19.25 1.95 16.88
N ALA A 211 -18.41 0.93 16.97
CA ALA A 211 -17.77 0.52 18.21
C ALA A 211 -16.88 1.62 18.82
N SER A 212 -16.21 2.43 17.97
CA SER A 212 -15.44 3.59 18.42
C SER A 212 -16.34 4.68 19.04
N ILE A 213 -17.56 4.88 18.55
CA ILE A 213 -18.54 5.80 19.14
C ILE A 213 -18.95 5.35 20.55
N PHE A 214 -18.99 4.04 20.81
CA PHE A 214 -19.26 3.47 22.11
C PHE A 214 -18.02 3.38 23.03
N GLY A 215 -16.93 4.03 22.69
CA GLY A 215 -15.75 4.18 23.54
C GLY A 215 -14.68 3.09 23.35
N LEU A 216 -14.83 2.16 22.41
CA LEU A 216 -13.77 1.23 22.07
C LEU A 216 -12.66 1.95 21.31
N GLN A 217 -11.41 1.81 21.77
CA GLN A 217 -10.25 2.46 21.16
C GLN A 217 -9.81 1.72 19.88
N LEU A 218 -10.53 1.94 18.79
CA LEU A 218 -10.27 1.32 17.47
C LEU A 218 -9.70 2.28 16.44
N SER A 219 -9.12 3.42 16.88
CA SER A 219 -8.57 4.46 16.00
C SER A 219 -7.52 3.90 15.02
N GLY A 220 -6.65 3.01 15.46
CA GLY A 220 -5.69 2.33 14.58
C GLY A 220 -6.37 1.50 13.49
N LEU A 221 -7.46 0.79 13.81
CA LEU A 221 -8.24 0.01 12.85
C LEU A 221 -8.97 0.91 11.85
N LEU A 222 -9.48 2.05 12.31
CA LEU A 222 -10.12 3.05 11.45
C LEU A 222 -9.12 3.67 10.44
N LEU A 223 -7.84 3.84 10.83
CA LEU A 223 -6.79 4.26 9.89
C LEU A 223 -6.61 3.25 8.75
N VAL A 224 -6.61 1.95 9.05
CA VAL A 224 -6.48 0.89 8.03
C VAL A 224 -7.67 0.92 7.06
N PHE A 225 -8.90 1.02 7.58
CA PHE A 225 -10.09 1.17 6.72
C PHE A 225 -10.08 2.48 5.94
N GLY A 226 -9.66 3.59 6.57
CA GLY A 226 -9.50 4.88 5.90
C GLY A 226 -8.56 4.79 4.71
N ALA A 227 -7.39 4.18 4.88
CA ALA A 227 -6.44 3.94 3.80
C ALA A 227 -7.05 3.09 2.67
N ALA A 228 -7.79 2.02 3.01
CA ALA A 228 -8.44 1.17 2.01
C ALA A 228 -9.52 1.94 1.22
N PHE A 229 -10.42 2.65 1.89
CA PHE A 229 -11.50 3.41 1.25
C PHE A 229 -10.99 4.63 0.49
N MET A 230 -9.84 5.21 0.86
CA MET A 230 -9.19 6.25 0.10
C MET A 230 -8.93 5.81 -1.36
N PHE A 231 -8.44 4.61 -1.58
CA PHE A 231 -8.22 4.09 -2.95
C PHE A 231 -9.54 3.85 -3.71
N GLN A 232 -10.60 3.40 -3.03
CA GLN A 232 -11.92 3.32 -3.66
C GLN A 232 -12.44 4.71 -4.04
N GLY A 233 -12.28 5.73 -3.18
CA GLY A 233 -12.65 7.11 -3.48
C GLY A 233 -11.87 7.68 -4.66
N MET A 234 -10.58 7.42 -4.73
CA MET A 234 -9.76 7.76 -5.90
C MET A 234 -10.29 7.09 -7.17
N ALA A 235 -10.71 5.82 -7.10
CA ALA A 235 -11.29 5.10 -8.24
C ALA A 235 -12.63 5.71 -8.69
N VAL A 236 -13.50 6.12 -7.76
CA VAL A 236 -14.76 6.83 -8.04
C VAL A 236 -14.47 8.16 -8.74
N THR A 237 -13.53 8.94 -8.21
CA THR A 237 -13.14 10.22 -8.79
C THR A 237 -12.50 10.06 -10.17
N ALA A 238 -11.71 9.00 -10.38
CA ALA A 238 -11.18 8.63 -11.68
C ALA A 238 -12.30 8.26 -12.68
N TRP A 239 -13.32 7.59 -12.20
CA TRP A 239 -14.50 7.27 -13.01
C TRP A 239 -15.25 8.54 -13.43
N TRP A 240 -15.52 9.48 -12.51
CA TRP A 240 -16.16 10.76 -12.83
C TRP A 240 -15.33 11.61 -13.79
N SER A 241 -14.01 11.72 -13.56
CA SER A 241 -13.13 12.50 -14.42
C SER A 241 -13.09 11.94 -15.86
N HIS A 242 -13.09 10.62 -16.00
CA HIS A 242 -13.13 9.96 -17.31
C HIS A 242 -14.46 10.23 -18.04
N ARG A 243 -15.59 10.11 -17.34
CA ARG A 243 -16.92 10.31 -17.92
C ARG A 243 -17.16 11.78 -18.31
N ARG A 244 -16.64 12.73 -17.55
CA ARG A 244 -16.77 14.17 -17.80
C ARG A 244 -15.66 14.76 -18.67
N ASN A 245 -14.78 13.93 -19.21
CA ASN A 245 -13.64 14.34 -20.01
C ASN A 245 -12.78 15.45 -19.34
N TRP A 246 -12.58 15.34 -18.02
CA TRP A 246 -11.75 16.30 -17.30
C TRP A 246 -10.32 16.28 -17.84
N PRO A 247 -9.63 17.45 -17.91
CA PRO A 247 -8.27 17.50 -18.42
C PRO A 247 -7.34 16.67 -17.54
N ARG A 248 -6.44 15.90 -18.16
CA ARG A 248 -5.53 14.99 -17.43
C ARG A 248 -4.66 15.70 -16.39
N GLY A 249 -4.41 17.00 -16.57
CA GLY A 249 -3.59 17.82 -15.65
C GLY A 249 -4.14 17.96 -14.24
N TRP A 250 -5.45 17.80 -14.02
CA TRP A 250 -6.02 17.94 -12.68
C TRP A 250 -5.56 16.82 -11.72
N TRP A 251 -5.30 15.59 -12.24
CA TRP A 251 -4.70 14.51 -11.46
C TRP A 251 -3.29 14.84 -10.98
N VAL A 252 -2.52 15.56 -11.82
CA VAL A 252 -1.19 16.02 -11.47
C VAL A 252 -1.25 16.98 -10.30
N GLY A 253 -2.18 17.95 -10.34
CA GLY A 253 -2.41 18.86 -9.20
C GLY A 253 -2.84 18.13 -7.94
N LEU A 254 -3.75 17.15 -8.06
CA LEU A 254 -4.24 16.37 -6.93
C LEU A 254 -3.16 15.48 -6.29
N CYS A 255 -2.14 15.08 -7.03
CA CYS A 255 -1.02 14.30 -6.50
C CYS A 255 0.13 15.19 -5.98
N ILE A 256 0.42 16.32 -6.65
CA ILE A 256 1.55 17.18 -6.29
C ILE A 256 1.24 18.03 -5.05
N LEU A 257 0.04 18.60 -4.95
CA LEU A 257 -0.34 19.45 -3.81
C LEU A 257 -0.23 18.73 -2.46
N PRO A 258 -0.76 17.50 -2.31
CA PRO A 258 -0.59 16.73 -1.07
C PRO A 258 0.87 16.35 -0.78
N ALA A 259 1.68 16.12 -1.83
CA ALA A 259 3.09 15.81 -1.66
C ALA A 259 3.90 16.99 -1.10
N LEU A 260 3.43 18.22 -1.31
CA LEU A 260 4.06 19.45 -0.82
C LEU A 260 3.54 19.88 0.56
N LEU A 261 2.33 19.50 0.91
CA LEU A 261 1.63 19.94 2.13
C LEU A 261 1.02 18.73 2.85
N VAL A 262 1.66 18.29 3.93
CA VAL A 262 1.24 17.08 4.68
C VAL A 262 -0.19 17.21 5.22
N ASP A 263 -0.56 18.37 5.76
CA ASP A 263 -1.92 18.62 6.29
C ASP A 263 -2.97 18.49 5.19
N LEU A 264 -2.66 19.00 4.00
CA LEU A 264 -3.55 18.88 2.84
C LEU A 264 -3.66 17.43 2.37
N ALA A 265 -2.59 16.65 2.47
CA ALA A 265 -2.61 15.21 2.15
C ALA A 265 -3.59 14.45 3.04
N VAL A 266 -3.58 14.74 4.34
CA VAL A 266 -4.51 14.13 5.31
C VAL A 266 -5.96 14.49 4.97
N VAL A 267 -6.25 15.78 4.75
CA VAL A 267 -7.61 16.24 4.41
C VAL A 267 -8.10 15.59 3.11
N ILE A 268 -7.29 15.58 2.07
CA ILE A 268 -7.63 14.96 0.78
C ILE A 268 -7.82 13.45 0.94
N GLY A 269 -6.96 12.78 1.73
CA GLY A 269 -7.09 11.37 2.05
C GLY A 269 -8.41 11.03 2.73
N VAL A 270 -8.80 11.82 3.73
CA VAL A 270 -10.08 11.67 4.44
C VAL A 270 -11.28 11.90 3.50
N LEU A 271 -11.21 12.90 2.63
CA LEU A 271 -12.27 13.15 1.64
C LEU A 271 -12.43 11.98 0.68
N PHE A 272 -11.33 11.42 0.17
CA PHE A 272 -11.38 10.22 -0.66
C PHE A 272 -11.91 9.01 0.10
N ALA A 273 -11.50 8.82 1.36
CA ALA A 273 -12.00 7.73 2.19
C ALA A 273 -13.52 7.84 2.40
N ALA A 274 -14.03 9.04 2.65
CA ALA A 274 -15.47 9.31 2.78
C ALA A 274 -16.22 9.02 1.47
N ILE A 275 -15.72 9.51 0.33
CA ILE A 275 -16.30 9.22 -1.00
C ILE A 275 -16.31 7.71 -1.26
N GLY A 276 -15.22 7.02 -0.97
CA GLY A 276 -15.10 5.57 -1.16
C GLY A 276 -16.05 4.78 -0.29
N PHE A 277 -16.19 5.16 0.99
CA PHE A 277 -17.13 4.53 1.91
C PHE A 277 -18.58 4.74 1.49
N ILE A 278 -18.96 5.97 1.11
CA ILE A 278 -20.30 6.29 0.60
C ILE A 278 -20.59 5.49 -0.69
N ASP A 279 -19.65 5.46 -1.67
CA ASP A 279 -19.82 4.69 -2.91
C ASP A 279 -20.02 3.20 -2.64
N ASN A 280 -19.36 2.68 -1.60
CA ASN A 280 -19.47 1.26 -1.25
C ASN A 280 -20.90 0.85 -0.89
N TRP A 281 -21.67 1.74 -0.25
CA TRP A 281 -23.06 1.49 0.17
C TRP A 281 -24.06 1.93 -0.89
N TYR A 282 -23.92 3.12 -1.43
CA TYR A 282 -24.90 3.74 -2.34
C TYR A 282 -24.62 3.47 -3.81
N GLY A 283 -23.41 3.00 -4.17
CA GLY A 283 -23.06 2.73 -5.56
C GLY A 283 -23.16 3.97 -6.43
N LEU A 284 -22.50 5.08 -6.03
CA LEU A 284 -22.56 6.39 -6.68
C LEU A 284 -22.39 6.31 -8.21
N ARG A 285 -21.56 5.39 -8.68
CA ARG A 285 -21.32 5.15 -10.10
C ARG A 285 -22.55 4.61 -10.84
N ARG A 286 -23.40 3.80 -10.18
CA ARG A 286 -24.61 3.21 -10.76
C ARG A 286 -25.78 4.19 -10.80
N SER A 287 -25.87 5.10 -9.85
CA SER A 287 -26.97 6.08 -9.81
C SER A 287 -26.86 7.09 -10.94
N PHE A 288 -25.64 7.43 -11.37
CA PHE A 288 -25.39 8.34 -12.50
C PHE A 288 -25.55 7.68 -13.88
N ASP A 289 -25.60 6.35 -13.98
CA ASP A 289 -25.87 5.65 -15.25
C ASP A 289 -27.38 5.60 -15.57
N ARG A 290 -28.24 5.96 -14.61
CA ARG A 290 -29.71 5.97 -14.76
C ARG A 290 -30.30 7.34 -15.09
N THR A 291 -29.49 8.39 -15.03
CA THR A 291 -29.84 9.76 -15.41
C THR A 291 -29.18 10.15 -16.73
#